data_3cf9bb2478d6374a08d5475244ea3251
#
_entry.id   3cf9bb2478d6374a08d5475244ea3251
#
_cell.length_a   1.000
_cell.length_b   1.000
_cell.length_c   1.000
_cell.angle_alpha   90.00
_cell.angle_beta   90.00
_cell.angle_gamma   90.00
#
_symmetry.space_group_name_H-M   'P 1'
#
loop_
_entity.id
_entity.type
_entity.pdbx_description
1 polymer ?
#
loop_
_entity_poly.entity_id
_entity_poly.type
_entity_poly.pdbx_seq_one_letter_code
_entity_poly.pdbx_strand_id
1 'polypeptide(L)'
;VENAEGFSTVNRIGGWLRPSTLRETIRMKISRQAYADMFGPTVGDKVRLADTDLWIEVEKDFTTYGEEVKFGGGKVIRDGMGQSQLCAAEVVDTLITNALILDHWGIVKADVGLKDGRIAAIGKAGNPDIQPDVTIAIGASTEVIAGEGMILTAGGIDSHIHFICPQQIEEALMSGVTTMIGGGTGPATGTNATTVTPGPWHMAMMLKAADAFPMNIGFTGKGNASLPEPLIEQVKAGAIGLKLHEDWGTTPAAIDNCLSVADQYDVQVAIHTDTLNESGFVETTLGAFKGRTIHTYHTEGAGGGHAPDIIKACGFANVLPSSTNPTRPFTRNTIDEHLDMLMVCHHLDPSIAEDVAFAES
;
A
#
# COMPACT_ATOMS: atom_id res chain seq x y z
N VAL A 1 -2.05 -13.31 26.55
CA VAL A 1 -3.40 -13.88 26.68
C VAL A 1 -3.66 -14.11 28.15
N GLU A 2 -4.39 -13.21 28.82
CA GLU A 2 -4.87 -13.42 30.17
C GLU A 2 -6.13 -14.29 30.15
N ASN A 3 -6.20 -15.24 31.06
CA ASN A 3 -7.15 -16.32 31.14
C ASN A 3 -8.61 -15.88 31.10
N ALA A 4 -9.28 -16.26 30.01
CA ALA A 4 -10.72 -16.52 30.07
C ALA A 4 -10.92 -18.00 29.76
N GLU A 5 -11.33 -18.78 30.76
CA GLU A 5 -11.65 -20.19 30.58
C GLU A 5 -12.96 -20.34 29.77
N GLY A 6 -12.82 -20.37 28.45
CA GLY A 6 -13.90 -20.77 27.53
C GLY A 6 -13.58 -22.10 26.88
N PHE A 7 -14.40 -23.12 27.13
CA PHE A 7 -14.25 -24.41 26.48
C PHE A 7 -15.28 -24.59 25.37
N SER A 8 -14.84 -24.97 24.18
CA SER A 8 -15.72 -25.38 23.09
C SER A 8 -15.99 -26.89 23.14
N THR A 9 -17.23 -27.29 22.88
CA THR A 9 -17.63 -28.72 22.85
C THR A 9 -17.87 -29.11 21.40
N VAL A 10 -17.08 -30.06 20.89
CA VAL A 10 -17.26 -30.63 19.54
C VAL A 10 -18.01 -31.96 19.66
N ASN A 11 -19.15 -32.06 19.00
CA ASN A 11 -19.91 -33.31 18.90
C ASN A 11 -19.48 -34.06 17.63
N ARG A 12 -19.05 -35.29 17.78
CA ARG A 12 -18.72 -36.20 16.66
C ARG A 12 -19.95 -37.01 16.25
N ILE A 13 -20.35 -36.92 15.00
CA ILE A 13 -21.38 -37.77 14.40
C ILE A 13 -20.71 -38.70 13.38
N GLY A 14 -20.96 -39.98 13.51
CA GLY A 14 -20.80 -40.95 12.43
C GLY A 14 -19.81 -42.10 12.66
N GLY A 15 -20.32 -43.29 12.90
CA GLY A 15 -19.62 -44.55 12.81
C GLY A 15 -20.52 -45.71 13.26
N TRP A 16 -20.82 -46.62 12.37
CA TRP A 16 -21.63 -47.83 12.58
C TRP A 16 -21.15 -48.66 13.74
N LEU A 17 -21.91 -48.71 14.84
CA LEU A 17 -21.84 -49.79 15.89
C LEU A 17 -23.20 -49.98 16.50
N ARG A 18 -23.51 -51.25 16.85
CA ARG A 18 -24.81 -51.78 17.33
C ARG A 18 -25.33 -51.11 18.60
N PRO A 19 -26.65 -51.11 18.84
CA PRO A 19 -27.25 -50.41 19.97
C PRO A 19 -27.22 -51.27 21.21
N SER A 20 -26.31 -51.03 22.09
CA SER A 20 -26.48 -51.24 23.54
C SER A 20 -25.32 -50.62 24.29
N THR A 21 -25.67 -49.91 25.35
CA THR A 21 -24.83 -49.22 26.34
C THR A 21 -24.43 -47.80 26.03
N LEU A 22 -24.85 -46.95 26.90
CA LEU A 22 -24.44 -45.56 27.18
C LEU A 22 -23.36 -45.00 26.22
N ARG A 23 -23.78 -44.15 25.29
CA ARG A 23 -22.84 -43.29 24.55
C ARG A 23 -22.20 -42.33 25.55
N GLU A 24 -21.03 -42.64 26.04
CA GLU A 24 -20.14 -41.61 26.58
C GLU A 24 -19.83 -40.63 25.44
N THR A 25 -20.39 -39.47 25.54
CA THR A 25 -20.02 -38.35 24.66
C THR A 25 -18.58 -38.02 25.01
N ILE A 26 -17.63 -38.44 24.19
CA ILE A 26 -16.24 -38.04 24.35
C ILE A 26 -16.22 -36.53 24.11
N ARG A 27 -16.16 -35.74 25.17
CA ARG A 27 -15.97 -34.28 25.12
C ARG A 27 -14.48 -34.05 25.01
N MET A 28 -14.04 -33.64 23.82
CA MET A 28 -12.69 -33.14 23.64
C MET A 28 -12.66 -31.65 24.08
N LYS A 29 -11.78 -31.34 25.02
CA LYS A 29 -11.52 -29.96 25.44
C LYS A 29 -10.30 -29.44 24.67
N ILE A 30 -10.41 -28.30 24.09
CA ILE A 30 -9.32 -27.57 23.44
C ILE A 30 -9.17 -26.22 24.10
N SER A 31 -7.96 -25.80 24.37
CA SER A 31 -7.72 -24.45 24.90
C SER A 31 -8.02 -23.40 23.86
N ARG A 32 -8.37 -22.18 24.31
CA ARG A 32 -8.61 -21.04 23.43
C ARG A 32 -7.39 -20.72 22.56
N GLN A 33 -6.19 -20.77 23.16
CA GLN A 33 -4.93 -20.57 22.43
C GLN A 33 -4.76 -21.59 21.31
N ALA A 34 -4.90 -22.88 21.61
CA ALA A 34 -4.76 -23.94 20.61
C ALA A 34 -5.80 -23.83 19.49
N TYR A 35 -7.00 -23.33 19.79
CA TYR A 35 -8.01 -23.04 18.77
C TYR A 35 -7.58 -21.87 17.87
N ALA A 36 -7.12 -20.77 18.47
CA ALA A 36 -6.63 -19.60 17.73
C ALA A 36 -5.40 -19.94 16.86
N ASP A 37 -4.52 -20.81 17.33
CA ASP A 37 -3.36 -21.30 16.56
C ASP A 37 -3.78 -22.13 15.34
N MET A 38 -4.94 -22.80 15.42
CA MET A 38 -5.47 -23.59 14.29
C MET A 38 -6.29 -22.78 13.30
N PHE A 39 -7.12 -21.86 13.78
CA PHE A 39 -8.18 -21.21 12.98
C PHE A 39 -8.13 -19.68 13.04
N GLY A 40 -7.12 -19.12 13.66
CA GLY A 40 -6.99 -17.67 13.88
C GLY A 40 -7.76 -17.18 15.12
N PRO A 41 -7.50 -15.93 15.53
CA PRO A 41 -8.17 -15.27 16.64
C PRO A 41 -9.63 -14.98 16.28
N THR A 42 -10.49 -14.78 17.30
CA THR A 42 -11.88 -14.33 17.11
C THR A 42 -12.21 -13.15 18.03
N VAL A 43 -13.43 -12.67 18.01
CA VAL A 43 -13.89 -11.48 18.74
C VAL A 43 -13.40 -11.44 20.19
N GLY A 44 -12.76 -10.34 20.55
CA GLY A 44 -12.19 -10.10 21.88
C GLY A 44 -10.78 -10.66 22.10
N ASP A 45 -10.24 -11.47 21.18
CA ASP A 45 -8.85 -11.88 21.23
C ASP A 45 -7.93 -10.71 20.88
N LYS A 46 -6.79 -10.65 21.58
CA LYS A 46 -5.77 -9.64 21.35
C LYS A 46 -4.55 -10.23 20.67
N VAL A 47 -4.09 -9.57 19.63
CA VAL A 47 -2.94 -9.98 18.83
C VAL A 47 -1.92 -8.85 18.81
N ARG A 48 -0.65 -9.17 19.02
CA ARG A 48 0.43 -8.20 18.89
C ARG A 48 0.63 -7.85 17.41
N LEU A 49 0.73 -6.57 17.10
CA LEU A 49 0.96 -6.08 15.75
C LEU A 49 2.46 -6.18 15.42
N ALA A 50 2.85 -7.27 14.78
CA ALA A 50 4.23 -7.57 14.40
C ALA A 50 5.22 -7.37 15.58
N ASP A 51 6.34 -6.70 15.37
CA ASP A 51 7.36 -6.42 16.38
C ASP A 51 7.11 -5.14 17.20
N THR A 52 5.95 -4.52 17.04
CA THR A 52 5.59 -3.30 17.76
C THR A 52 5.10 -3.62 19.19
N ASP A 53 4.96 -2.59 20.04
CA ASP A 53 4.30 -2.70 21.35
C ASP A 53 2.77 -2.52 21.26
N LEU A 54 2.22 -2.47 20.04
CA LEU A 54 0.80 -2.32 19.81
C LEU A 54 0.08 -3.68 19.85
N TRP A 55 -1.08 -3.68 20.49
CA TRP A 55 -1.99 -4.83 20.51
C TRP A 55 -3.30 -4.43 19.84
N ILE A 56 -3.72 -5.25 18.89
CA ILE A 56 -5.02 -5.10 18.22
C ILE A 56 -6.00 -6.12 18.81
N GLU A 57 -7.27 -5.71 18.93
CA GLU A 57 -8.36 -6.57 19.43
C GLU A 57 -9.33 -6.86 18.28
N VAL A 58 -9.69 -8.12 18.09
CA VAL A 58 -10.63 -8.51 17.05
C VAL A 58 -12.03 -8.01 17.39
N GLU A 59 -12.57 -7.13 16.55
CA GLU A 59 -13.87 -6.48 16.74
C GLU A 59 -15.03 -7.31 16.19
N LYS A 60 -14.79 -8.02 15.08
CA LYS A 60 -15.81 -8.82 14.38
C LYS A 60 -15.20 -10.10 13.84
N ASP A 61 -16.03 -11.11 13.70
CA ASP A 61 -15.70 -12.37 13.04
C ASP A 61 -16.77 -12.64 11.97
N PHE A 62 -16.39 -12.65 10.70
CA PHE A 62 -17.27 -12.95 9.58
C PHE A 62 -17.27 -14.43 9.20
N THR A 63 -16.35 -15.22 9.78
CA THR A 63 -16.46 -16.67 9.79
C THR A 63 -17.42 -17.11 10.89
N THR A 64 -17.74 -18.38 10.96
CA THR A 64 -18.53 -18.92 12.08
C THR A 64 -17.62 -19.75 12.99
N TYR A 65 -17.51 -19.35 14.26
CA TYR A 65 -16.71 -20.06 15.24
C TYR A 65 -17.11 -21.53 15.34
N GLY A 66 -16.17 -22.42 15.06
CA GLY A 66 -16.37 -23.88 15.03
C GLY A 66 -16.74 -24.43 13.65
N GLU A 67 -16.93 -23.60 12.65
CA GLU A 67 -17.24 -23.98 11.27
C GLU A 67 -16.20 -23.46 10.26
N GLU A 68 -15.08 -22.95 10.74
CA GLU A 68 -14.04 -22.38 9.91
C GLU A 68 -13.51 -23.43 8.91
N VAL A 69 -13.27 -22.98 7.69
CA VAL A 69 -12.63 -23.79 6.68
C VAL A 69 -11.11 -23.71 6.81
N LYS A 70 -10.46 -24.82 6.58
CA LYS A 70 -8.99 -24.92 6.58
C LYS A 70 -8.54 -25.98 5.58
N PHE A 71 -7.45 -25.70 4.87
CA PHE A 71 -6.80 -26.62 3.96
C PHE A 71 -5.83 -27.55 4.70
N GLY A 72 -5.74 -28.80 4.26
CA GLY A 72 -4.77 -29.78 4.73
C GLY A 72 -5.36 -31.18 4.94
N GLY A 73 -4.48 -32.16 5.11
CA GLY A 73 -4.89 -33.54 5.42
C GLY A 73 -5.75 -33.61 6.68
N GLY A 74 -6.90 -34.23 6.59
CA GLY A 74 -7.86 -34.33 7.70
C GLY A 74 -8.63 -33.00 7.99
N LYS A 75 -8.46 -31.97 7.17
CA LYS A 75 -9.16 -30.68 7.31
C LYS A 75 -10.41 -30.62 6.44
N VAL A 76 -11.14 -29.49 6.51
CA VAL A 76 -12.50 -29.38 5.96
C VAL A 76 -12.50 -29.14 4.45
N ILE A 77 -11.52 -28.44 3.88
CA ILE A 77 -11.48 -28.16 2.44
C ILE A 77 -11.11 -29.44 1.68
N ARG A 78 -12.13 -30.24 1.40
CA ARG A 78 -12.08 -31.49 0.63
C ARG A 78 -13.37 -31.66 -0.14
N ASP A 79 -13.33 -32.43 -1.21
CA ASP A 79 -14.47 -32.73 -2.05
C ASP A 79 -15.70 -33.24 -1.26
N GLY A 80 -16.84 -32.62 -1.52
CA GLY A 80 -18.10 -32.92 -0.83
C GLY A 80 -18.16 -32.53 0.65
N MET A 81 -17.14 -31.79 1.12
CA MET A 81 -17.10 -31.19 2.46
C MET A 81 -17.10 -29.66 2.34
N GLY A 82 -16.01 -28.97 2.64
CA GLY A 82 -15.88 -27.54 2.44
C GLY A 82 -15.72 -27.12 0.97
N GLN A 83 -15.34 -28.05 0.09
CA GLN A 83 -15.33 -27.83 -1.35
C GLN A 83 -16.64 -28.29 -1.97
N SER A 84 -17.29 -27.42 -2.71
CA SER A 84 -18.52 -27.66 -3.45
C SER A 84 -18.27 -28.27 -4.84
N GLN A 85 -19.36 -28.63 -5.54
CA GLN A 85 -19.33 -29.13 -6.91
C GLN A 85 -19.52 -28.01 -7.95
N LEU A 86 -19.46 -26.72 -7.55
CA LEU A 86 -19.64 -25.59 -8.42
C LEU A 86 -18.46 -25.45 -9.40
N CYS A 87 -18.77 -24.95 -10.59
CA CYS A 87 -17.79 -24.71 -11.64
C CYS A 87 -16.97 -23.43 -11.41
N ALA A 88 -15.85 -23.29 -12.14
CA ALA A 88 -14.93 -22.16 -12.01
C ALA A 88 -15.60 -20.78 -12.15
N ALA A 89 -16.67 -20.66 -12.93
CA ALA A 89 -17.40 -19.40 -13.08
C ALA A 89 -18.15 -18.97 -11.81
N GLU A 90 -18.45 -19.91 -10.92
CA GLU A 90 -19.31 -19.70 -9.74
C GLU A 90 -18.52 -19.64 -8.43
N VAL A 91 -17.21 -19.91 -8.47
CA VAL A 91 -16.34 -19.93 -7.31
C VAL A 91 -15.19 -18.93 -7.47
N VAL A 92 -14.51 -18.64 -6.36
CA VAL A 92 -13.32 -17.79 -6.38
C VAL A 92 -12.10 -18.53 -6.93
N ASP A 93 -11.17 -17.79 -7.53
CA ASP A 93 -9.93 -18.37 -8.07
C ASP A 93 -8.94 -18.65 -6.95
N THR A 94 -8.87 -17.73 -5.97
CA THR A 94 -8.01 -17.85 -4.79
C THR A 94 -8.80 -17.52 -3.53
N LEU A 95 -8.59 -18.29 -2.50
CA LEU A 95 -9.16 -18.09 -1.18
C LEU A 95 -8.06 -17.92 -0.15
N ILE A 96 -8.11 -16.84 0.64
CA ILE A 96 -7.30 -16.67 1.84
C ILE A 96 -8.18 -17.04 3.03
N THR A 97 -7.80 -18.07 3.79
CA THR A 97 -8.62 -18.57 4.90
C THR A 97 -8.30 -17.88 6.22
N ASN A 98 -9.30 -17.59 7.03
CA ASN A 98 -9.18 -17.18 8.43
C ASN A 98 -8.19 -16.03 8.65
N ALA A 99 -8.18 -15.04 7.77
CA ALA A 99 -7.27 -13.90 7.87
C ALA A 99 -7.72 -12.93 8.97
N LEU A 100 -6.75 -12.42 9.74
CA LEU A 100 -6.97 -11.26 10.60
C LEU A 100 -6.75 -10.00 9.77
N ILE A 101 -7.83 -9.35 9.38
CA ILE A 101 -7.80 -8.14 8.53
C ILE A 101 -7.69 -6.92 9.42
N LEU A 102 -6.67 -6.09 9.15
CA LEU A 102 -6.50 -4.77 9.73
C LEU A 102 -6.72 -3.72 8.65
N ASP A 103 -7.83 -2.99 8.73
CA ASP A 103 -8.19 -1.97 7.74
C ASP A 103 -8.88 -0.77 8.43
N HIS A 104 -9.10 0.33 7.69
CA HIS A 104 -9.75 1.55 8.18
C HIS A 104 -11.19 1.33 8.71
N TRP A 105 -11.86 0.26 8.27
CA TRP A 105 -13.23 -0.07 8.66
C TRP A 105 -13.32 -1.08 9.82
N GLY A 106 -12.19 -1.54 10.34
CA GLY A 106 -12.16 -2.40 11.52
C GLY A 106 -11.05 -3.44 11.54
N ILE A 107 -10.99 -4.18 12.65
CA ILE A 107 -10.11 -5.31 12.89
C ILE A 107 -10.97 -6.57 12.90
N VAL A 108 -10.89 -7.36 11.83
CA VAL A 108 -11.90 -8.38 11.53
C VAL A 108 -11.24 -9.68 11.14
N LYS A 109 -11.72 -10.81 11.70
CA LYS A 109 -11.44 -12.12 11.15
C LYS A 109 -12.41 -12.42 10.00
N ALA A 110 -11.89 -12.84 8.86
CA ALA A 110 -12.68 -13.25 7.72
C ALA A 110 -11.88 -14.13 6.75
N ASP A 111 -12.60 -14.83 5.89
CA ASP A 111 -12.04 -15.37 4.66
C ASP A 111 -12.09 -14.31 3.55
N VAL A 112 -11.12 -14.32 2.64
CA VAL A 112 -11.06 -13.39 1.51
C VAL A 112 -10.99 -14.16 0.20
N GLY A 113 -11.98 -13.95 -0.65
CA GLY A 113 -12.06 -14.53 -1.98
C GLY A 113 -11.58 -13.58 -3.07
N LEU A 114 -10.69 -14.07 -3.93
CA LEU A 114 -10.19 -13.33 -5.10
C LEU A 114 -10.73 -13.97 -6.38
N LYS A 115 -11.19 -13.14 -7.31
CA LYS A 115 -11.66 -13.52 -8.64
C LYS A 115 -11.11 -12.56 -9.67
N ASP A 116 -10.54 -13.09 -10.75
CA ASP A 116 -9.96 -12.28 -11.83
C ASP A 116 -9.01 -11.20 -11.34
N GLY A 117 -8.15 -11.53 -10.35
CA GLY A 117 -7.17 -10.62 -9.75
C GLY A 117 -7.75 -9.52 -8.87
N ARG A 118 -9.01 -9.63 -8.44
CA ARG A 118 -9.70 -8.64 -7.58
C ARG A 118 -10.28 -9.29 -6.34
N ILE A 119 -10.43 -8.53 -5.27
CA ILE A 119 -11.18 -8.96 -4.08
C ILE A 119 -12.66 -9.06 -4.49
N ALA A 120 -13.16 -10.28 -4.53
CA ALA A 120 -14.54 -10.56 -4.90
C ALA A 120 -15.46 -10.54 -3.68
N ALA A 121 -14.99 -11.05 -2.54
CA ALA A 121 -15.76 -11.07 -1.30
C ALA A 121 -14.86 -11.16 -0.06
N ILE A 122 -15.35 -10.62 1.04
CA ILE A 122 -14.80 -10.79 2.40
C ILE A 122 -15.93 -11.36 3.25
N GLY A 123 -15.74 -12.53 3.85
CA GLY A 123 -16.83 -13.19 4.57
C GLY A 123 -16.50 -14.60 5.06
N LYS A 124 -17.47 -15.49 4.93
CA LYS A 124 -17.36 -16.91 5.28
C LYS A 124 -17.20 -17.75 4.03
N ALA A 125 -16.11 -18.49 3.93
CA ALA A 125 -15.89 -19.46 2.86
C ALA A 125 -16.45 -20.84 3.22
N GLY A 126 -16.79 -21.62 2.20
CA GLY A 126 -17.22 -23.00 2.37
C GLY A 126 -17.99 -23.56 1.19
N ASN A 127 -18.73 -24.63 1.50
CA ASN A 127 -19.64 -25.29 0.59
C ASN A 127 -21.09 -24.89 0.89
N PRO A 128 -21.74 -24.08 0.03
CA PRO A 128 -23.10 -23.60 0.28
C PRO A 128 -24.14 -24.73 0.34
N ASP A 129 -23.83 -25.93 -0.20
CA ASP A 129 -24.77 -27.06 -0.18
C ASP A 129 -24.92 -27.68 1.20
N ILE A 130 -23.91 -27.54 2.07
CA ILE A 130 -23.87 -28.21 3.37
C ILE A 130 -23.57 -27.30 4.56
N GLN A 131 -23.09 -26.08 4.31
CA GLN A 131 -22.74 -25.12 5.35
C GLN A 131 -23.65 -23.88 5.23
N PRO A 132 -24.26 -23.43 6.33
CA PRO A 132 -25.10 -22.23 6.29
C PRO A 132 -24.25 -20.96 6.14
N ASP A 133 -24.86 -19.90 5.64
CA ASP A 133 -24.31 -18.53 5.58
C ASP A 133 -22.98 -18.40 4.82
N VAL A 134 -22.69 -19.32 3.91
CA VAL A 134 -21.52 -19.25 3.03
C VAL A 134 -21.69 -18.08 2.05
N THR A 135 -20.73 -17.15 2.06
CA THR A 135 -20.67 -16.01 1.14
C THR A 135 -19.58 -16.15 0.09
N ILE A 136 -18.64 -17.10 0.28
CA ILE A 136 -17.52 -17.40 -0.62
C ILE A 136 -17.52 -18.90 -0.90
N ALA A 137 -18.00 -19.28 -2.07
CA ALA A 137 -18.02 -20.69 -2.46
C ALA A 137 -16.63 -21.18 -2.87
N ILE A 138 -16.24 -22.35 -2.37
CA ILE A 138 -15.01 -23.06 -2.71
C ILE A 138 -15.31 -24.16 -3.71
N GLY A 139 -14.57 -24.24 -4.80
CA GLY A 139 -14.67 -25.27 -5.82
C GLY A 139 -13.35 -25.97 -6.12
N ALA A 140 -13.39 -26.91 -7.04
CA ALA A 140 -12.20 -27.66 -7.47
C ALA A 140 -11.14 -26.76 -8.16
N SER A 141 -11.53 -25.59 -8.64
CA SER A 141 -10.66 -24.60 -9.29
C SER A 141 -10.15 -23.50 -8.35
N THR A 142 -10.45 -23.59 -7.03
CA THR A 142 -10.03 -22.60 -6.05
C THR A 142 -8.66 -22.99 -5.45
N GLU A 143 -7.67 -22.10 -5.60
CA GLU A 143 -6.40 -22.16 -4.89
C GLU A 143 -6.58 -21.64 -3.45
N VAL A 144 -5.85 -22.18 -2.47
CA VAL A 144 -6.03 -21.83 -1.06
C VAL A 144 -4.72 -21.31 -0.46
N ILE A 145 -4.79 -20.13 0.15
CA ILE A 145 -3.71 -19.51 0.93
C ILE A 145 -4.13 -19.52 2.40
N ALA A 146 -3.31 -20.12 3.26
CA ALA A 146 -3.54 -20.10 4.70
C ALA A 146 -3.31 -18.71 5.28
N GLY A 147 -4.35 -18.09 5.80
CA GLY A 147 -4.28 -16.80 6.49
C GLY A 147 -4.22 -16.92 8.02
N GLU A 148 -4.32 -18.13 8.55
CA GLU A 148 -4.25 -18.40 9.99
C GLU A 148 -2.91 -17.93 10.57
N GLY A 149 -2.98 -17.10 11.61
CA GLY A 149 -1.80 -16.54 12.26
C GLY A 149 -1.14 -15.37 11.51
N MET A 150 -1.73 -14.95 10.39
CA MET A 150 -1.25 -13.81 9.59
C MET A 150 -2.18 -12.60 9.74
N ILE A 151 -1.61 -11.41 9.61
CA ILE A 151 -2.36 -10.16 9.53
C ILE A 151 -2.40 -9.73 8.07
N LEU A 152 -3.60 -9.55 7.53
CA LEU A 152 -3.83 -9.08 6.18
C LEU A 152 -4.13 -7.57 6.20
N THR A 153 -3.35 -6.82 5.45
CA THR A 153 -3.52 -5.38 5.29
C THR A 153 -3.66 -5.03 3.82
N ALA A 154 -4.15 -3.83 3.53
CA ALA A 154 -3.99 -3.25 2.19
C ALA A 154 -2.49 -3.13 1.85
N GLY A 155 -2.15 -3.28 0.58
CA GLY A 155 -0.78 -3.06 0.11
C GLY A 155 -0.37 -1.59 0.24
N GLY A 156 0.91 -1.34 0.50
CA GLY A 156 1.45 0.01 0.59
C GLY A 156 1.35 0.76 -0.74
N ILE A 157 1.15 2.07 -0.65
CA ILE A 157 1.22 3.00 -1.78
C ILE A 157 2.40 3.92 -1.54
N ASP A 158 3.39 3.87 -2.41
CA ASP A 158 4.47 4.85 -2.43
C ASP A 158 4.18 5.88 -3.53
N SER A 159 3.96 7.13 -3.12
CA SER A 159 3.59 8.24 -4.00
C SER A 159 4.73 9.19 -4.32
N HIS A 160 5.97 8.81 -3.99
CA HIS A 160 7.16 9.60 -4.28
C HIS A 160 8.27 8.74 -4.86
N ILE A 161 8.03 8.14 -6.03
CA ILE A 161 8.99 7.23 -6.66
C ILE A 161 9.85 7.95 -7.69
N HIS A 162 11.16 7.72 -7.58
CA HIS A 162 12.15 8.02 -8.60
C HIS A 162 12.38 6.74 -9.42
N PHE A 163 11.81 6.64 -10.62
CA PHE A 163 11.97 5.46 -11.47
C PHE A 163 13.35 5.46 -12.15
N ILE A 164 14.35 4.93 -11.44
CA ILE A 164 15.76 4.91 -11.84
C ILE A 164 16.16 3.55 -12.40
N CYS A 165 15.77 2.47 -11.75
CA CYS A 165 16.07 1.11 -12.17
C CYS A 165 14.92 0.15 -11.85
N PRO A 166 14.72 -0.93 -12.64
CA PRO A 166 13.60 -1.84 -12.47
C PRO A 166 13.68 -2.68 -11.19
N GLN A 167 14.87 -2.90 -10.64
CA GLN A 167 15.08 -3.67 -9.41
C GLN A 167 14.31 -3.09 -8.21
N GLN A 168 14.13 -1.78 -8.15
CA GLN A 168 13.37 -1.13 -7.08
C GLN A 168 11.91 -1.59 -7.00
N ILE A 169 11.32 -2.06 -8.11
CA ILE A 169 9.94 -2.56 -8.16
C ILE A 169 9.83 -3.90 -7.42
N GLU A 170 10.79 -4.78 -7.61
CA GLU A 170 10.84 -6.08 -6.91
C GLU A 170 11.04 -5.88 -5.41
N GLU A 171 11.96 -5.00 -5.02
CA GLU A 171 12.21 -4.65 -3.61
C GLU A 171 10.97 -4.03 -2.95
N ALA A 172 10.27 -3.13 -3.64
CA ALA A 172 9.02 -2.53 -3.17
C ALA A 172 7.94 -3.60 -2.95
N LEU A 173 7.76 -4.50 -3.92
CA LEU A 173 6.76 -5.57 -3.84
C LEU A 173 7.06 -6.53 -2.69
N MET A 174 8.33 -6.93 -2.50
CA MET A 174 8.78 -7.77 -1.39
C MET A 174 8.60 -7.08 -0.02
N SER A 175 8.57 -5.75 0.00
CA SER A 175 8.32 -4.94 1.22
C SER A 175 6.83 -4.64 1.46
N GLY A 176 5.92 -5.21 0.64
CA GLY A 176 4.47 -5.03 0.78
C GLY A 176 3.91 -3.78 0.09
N VAL A 177 4.72 -3.07 -0.71
CA VAL A 177 4.22 -1.98 -1.57
C VAL A 177 3.60 -2.60 -2.83
N THR A 178 2.37 -2.23 -3.13
CA THR A 178 1.63 -2.75 -4.29
C THR A 178 1.29 -1.67 -5.32
N THR A 179 1.59 -0.41 -4.99
CA THR A 179 1.35 0.74 -5.87
C THR A 179 2.51 1.71 -5.78
N MET A 180 3.10 2.05 -6.92
CA MET A 180 4.19 3.01 -7.06
C MET A 180 3.76 4.16 -7.96
N ILE A 181 3.79 5.38 -7.43
CA ILE A 181 3.45 6.60 -8.17
C ILE A 181 4.64 7.53 -8.14
N GLY A 182 5.06 7.99 -9.29
CA GLY A 182 6.19 8.91 -9.41
C GLY A 182 6.58 9.17 -10.85
N GLY A 183 7.83 9.51 -11.08
CA GLY A 183 8.32 9.76 -12.43
C GLY A 183 9.79 9.40 -12.59
N GLY A 184 10.25 9.46 -13.82
CA GLY A 184 11.59 9.14 -14.22
C GLY A 184 11.61 8.44 -15.56
N THR A 185 12.82 8.32 -16.12
CA THR A 185 13.08 7.63 -17.39
C THR A 185 14.30 6.71 -17.27
N GLY A 186 14.51 6.17 -16.08
CA GLY A 186 15.74 5.46 -15.74
C GLY A 186 16.81 6.40 -15.16
N PRO A 187 18.12 6.13 -15.37
CA PRO A 187 19.22 6.90 -14.79
C PRO A 187 19.50 8.24 -15.50
N ALA A 188 18.61 8.73 -16.33
CA ALA A 188 18.79 9.99 -17.06
C ALA A 188 18.84 11.20 -16.10
N THR A 189 19.92 11.98 -16.16
CA THR A 189 20.21 13.09 -15.23
C THR A 189 19.06 14.05 -15.05
N GLY A 190 18.36 14.43 -16.12
CA GLY A 190 17.23 15.35 -16.03
C GLY A 190 15.98 14.83 -15.34
N THR A 191 15.88 13.54 -15.05
CA THR A 191 14.64 12.91 -14.53
C THR A 191 14.84 12.04 -13.32
N ASN A 192 16.06 11.55 -13.06
CA ASN A 192 16.31 10.65 -11.94
C ASN A 192 16.04 11.29 -10.57
N ALA A 193 16.39 12.56 -10.40
CA ALA A 193 16.18 13.31 -9.16
C ALA A 193 14.85 14.06 -9.12
N THR A 194 14.21 14.31 -10.26
CA THR A 194 13.05 15.21 -10.35
C THR A 194 11.69 14.51 -10.36
N THR A 195 11.66 13.19 -10.39
CA THR A 195 10.41 12.37 -10.40
C THR A 195 9.45 12.76 -11.53
N VAL A 196 9.96 13.03 -12.72
CA VAL A 196 9.15 13.38 -13.89
C VAL A 196 9.38 12.42 -15.04
N THR A 197 8.33 12.11 -15.78
CA THR A 197 8.37 11.40 -17.07
C THR A 197 7.88 12.37 -18.13
N PRO A 198 8.80 13.10 -18.81
CA PRO A 198 8.46 14.28 -19.58
C PRO A 198 7.97 13.93 -20.98
N GLY A 199 6.80 14.41 -21.34
CA GLY A 199 6.25 14.35 -22.67
C GLY A 199 5.72 13.00 -23.13
N PRO A 200 4.96 12.97 -24.24
CA PRO A 200 4.24 11.78 -24.69
C PRO A 200 5.14 10.60 -25.06
N TRP A 201 6.32 10.87 -25.63
CA TRP A 201 7.22 9.78 -26.03
C TRP A 201 7.79 9.01 -24.84
N HIS A 202 8.32 9.73 -23.84
CA HIS A 202 8.85 9.08 -22.63
C HIS A 202 7.74 8.40 -21.83
N MET A 203 6.56 9.02 -21.75
CA MET A 203 5.39 8.43 -21.11
C MET A 203 5.03 7.09 -21.75
N ALA A 204 4.95 7.02 -23.08
CA ALA A 204 4.67 5.79 -23.80
C ALA A 204 5.74 4.72 -23.58
N MET A 205 7.04 5.10 -23.53
CA MET A 205 8.12 4.14 -23.28
C MET A 205 8.08 3.58 -21.85
N MET A 206 7.84 4.43 -20.86
CA MET A 206 7.74 4.01 -19.46
C MET A 206 6.51 3.14 -19.20
N LEU A 207 5.36 3.45 -19.79
CA LEU A 207 4.16 2.61 -19.73
C LEU A 207 4.43 1.20 -20.31
N LYS A 208 5.11 1.13 -21.47
CA LYS A 208 5.51 -0.17 -22.04
C LYS A 208 6.47 -0.95 -21.16
N ALA A 209 7.42 -0.26 -20.53
CA ALA A 209 8.36 -0.90 -19.60
C ALA A 209 7.63 -1.43 -18.36
N ALA A 210 6.60 -0.73 -17.88
CA ALA A 210 5.82 -1.11 -16.71
C ALA A 210 4.97 -2.36 -16.91
N ASP A 211 4.55 -2.68 -18.13
CA ASP A 211 3.69 -3.84 -18.44
C ASP A 211 4.28 -5.19 -17.98
N ALA A 212 5.59 -5.26 -17.80
CA ALA A 212 6.27 -6.48 -17.38
C ALA A 212 6.18 -6.77 -15.87
N PHE A 213 5.72 -5.82 -15.06
CA PHE A 213 5.78 -5.91 -13.60
C PHE A 213 4.40 -6.12 -12.97
N PRO A 214 4.27 -7.04 -12.00
CA PRO A 214 3.03 -7.27 -11.27
C PRO A 214 2.84 -6.20 -10.16
N MET A 215 2.88 -4.93 -10.54
CA MET A 215 2.80 -3.75 -9.67
C MET A 215 1.83 -2.73 -10.29
N ASN A 216 1.03 -2.06 -9.48
CA ASN A 216 0.30 -0.89 -9.95
C ASN A 216 1.30 0.27 -10.08
N ILE A 217 1.49 0.76 -11.28
CA ILE A 217 2.45 1.83 -11.57
C ILE A 217 1.75 3.00 -12.22
N GLY A 218 2.02 4.20 -11.70
CA GLY A 218 1.55 5.44 -12.27
C GLY A 218 2.68 6.44 -12.47
N PHE A 219 2.73 7.07 -13.66
CA PHE A 219 3.78 8.04 -14.00
C PHE A 219 3.27 9.47 -13.93
N THR A 220 4.08 10.34 -13.33
CA THR A 220 3.85 11.79 -13.29
C THR A 220 4.58 12.47 -14.44
N GLY A 221 3.85 13.32 -15.16
CA GLY A 221 4.41 14.18 -16.19
C GLY A 221 5.15 15.39 -15.58
N LYS A 222 5.98 16.08 -16.38
CA LYS A 222 6.69 17.28 -15.98
C LYS A 222 5.70 18.45 -15.88
N GLY A 223 5.50 18.97 -14.67
CA GLY A 223 4.55 20.06 -14.39
C GLY A 223 5.07 21.48 -14.70
N ASN A 224 6.38 21.61 -14.87
CA ASN A 224 7.03 22.90 -15.07
C ASN A 224 6.84 23.40 -16.52
N ALA A 225 5.73 24.10 -16.75
CA ALA A 225 5.42 24.80 -18.00
C ALA A 225 4.53 26.01 -17.71
N SER A 226 4.77 27.11 -18.44
CA SER A 226 4.00 28.35 -18.27
C SER A 226 2.77 28.43 -19.17
N LEU A 227 2.57 27.45 -20.05
CA LEU A 227 1.38 27.33 -20.91
C LEU A 227 0.72 25.96 -20.68
N PRO A 228 -0.60 25.85 -20.83
CA PRO A 228 -1.33 24.61 -20.53
C PRO A 228 -1.08 23.47 -21.53
N GLU A 229 -0.83 23.76 -22.80
CA GLU A 229 -0.76 22.75 -23.86
C GLU A 229 0.30 21.67 -23.60
N PRO A 230 1.55 21.98 -23.18
CA PRO A 230 2.57 20.98 -22.87
C PRO A 230 2.21 20.09 -21.68
N LEU A 231 1.34 20.52 -20.79
CA LEU A 231 0.85 19.73 -19.66
C LEU A 231 -0.32 18.83 -20.09
N ILE A 232 -1.24 19.38 -20.86
CA ILE A 232 -2.41 18.66 -21.39
C ILE A 232 -1.99 17.47 -22.24
N GLU A 233 -0.98 17.62 -23.10
CA GLU A 233 -0.50 16.51 -23.93
C GLU A 233 0.06 15.35 -23.09
N GLN A 234 0.72 15.64 -21.97
CA GLN A 234 1.26 14.62 -21.06
C GLN A 234 0.13 13.87 -20.35
N VAL A 235 -0.89 14.57 -19.86
CA VAL A 235 -2.08 13.94 -19.26
C VAL A 235 -2.78 13.03 -20.28
N LYS A 236 -2.96 13.52 -21.52
CA LYS A 236 -3.56 12.72 -22.62
C LYS A 236 -2.69 11.53 -23.04
N ALA A 237 -1.39 11.58 -22.82
CA ALA A 237 -0.47 10.48 -23.08
C ALA A 237 -0.45 9.42 -21.97
N GLY A 238 -1.17 9.63 -20.86
CA GLY A 238 -1.29 8.66 -19.78
C GLY A 238 -0.63 9.06 -18.46
N ALA A 239 -0.17 10.31 -18.31
CA ALA A 239 0.27 10.79 -17.00
C ALA A 239 -0.91 10.80 -16.02
N ILE A 240 -0.73 10.19 -14.85
CA ILE A 240 -1.75 10.14 -13.79
C ILE A 240 -1.71 11.38 -12.89
N GLY A 241 -0.71 12.22 -13.04
CA GLY A 241 -0.49 13.44 -12.30
C GLY A 241 0.65 14.26 -12.92
N LEU A 242 0.91 15.41 -12.35
CA LEU A 242 1.98 16.30 -12.77
C LEU A 242 2.93 16.58 -11.59
N LYS A 243 4.23 16.60 -11.87
CA LYS A 243 5.25 16.90 -10.86
C LYS A 243 5.96 18.20 -11.20
N LEU A 244 5.96 19.12 -10.23
CA LEU A 244 6.76 20.33 -10.21
C LEU A 244 8.06 20.08 -9.45
N HIS A 245 9.18 20.56 -9.98
CA HIS A 245 10.49 20.46 -9.32
C HIS A 245 11.30 21.73 -9.58
N GLU A 246 12.03 22.19 -8.57
CA GLU A 246 12.82 23.42 -8.63
C GLU A 246 13.85 23.42 -9.78
N ASP A 247 14.49 22.29 -10.05
CA ASP A 247 15.48 22.15 -11.13
C ASP A 247 14.92 22.53 -12.51
N TRP A 248 13.61 22.51 -12.67
CA TRP A 248 12.90 22.92 -13.87
C TRP A 248 12.26 24.31 -13.75
N GLY A 249 12.44 25.01 -12.62
CA GLY A 249 11.88 26.31 -12.32
C GLY A 249 10.44 26.26 -11.78
N THR A 250 10.27 26.25 -10.46
CA THR A 250 8.95 26.29 -9.80
C THR A 250 8.50 27.73 -9.55
N THR A 251 8.39 28.50 -10.61
CA THR A 251 7.86 29.89 -10.51
C THR A 251 6.37 29.89 -10.16
N PRO A 252 5.85 30.97 -9.56
CA PRO A 252 4.41 31.10 -9.29
C PRO A 252 3.54 30.88 -10.54
N ALA A 253 4.01 31.30 -11.71
CA ALA A 253 3.31 31.10 -12.98
C ALA A 253 3.25 29.61 -13.38
N ALA A 254 4.35 28.88 -13.25
CA ALA A 254 4.41 27.45 -13.55
C ALA A 254 3.50 26.65 -12.58
N ILE A 255 3.52 26.99 -11.29
CA ILE A 255 2.67 26.38 -10.26
C ILE A 255 1.19 26.61 -10.58
N ASP A 256 0.81 27.86 -10.85
CA ASP A 256 -0.58 28.23 -11.14
C ASP A 256 -1.09 27.54 -12.40
N ASN A 257 -0.29 27.51 -13.48
CA ASN A 257 -0.63 26.83 -14.71
C ASN A 257 -0.79 25.33 -14.51
N CYS A 258 0.15 24.70 -13.80
CA CYS A 258 0.12 23.26 -13.51
C CYS A 258 -1.15 22.87 -12.75
N LEU A 259 -1.47 23.59 -11.68
CA LEU A 259 -2.69 23.36 -10.89
C LEU A 259 -3.97 23.62 -11.68
N SER A 260 -3.97 24.62 -12.59
CA SER A 260 -5.13 24.90 -13.44
C SER A 260 -5.42 23.76 -14.43
N VAL A 261 -4.38 23.17 -15.00
CA VAL A 261 -4.53 21.98 -15.86
C VAL A 261 -4.95 20.76 -15.03
N ALA A 262 -4.39 20.60 -13.85
CA ALA A 262 -4.74 19.49 -12.96
C ALA A 262 -6.22 19.54 -12.55
N ASP A 263 -6.74 20.72 -12.19
CA ASP A 263 -8.17 20.91 -11.90
C ASP A 263 -9.06 20.58 -13.11
N GLN A 264 -8.63 20.93 -14.32
CA GLN A 264 -9.39 20.65 -15.55
C GLN A 264 -9.49 19.15 -15.86
N TYR A 265 -8.44 18.38 -15.55
CA TYR A 265 -8.34 16.96 -15.90
C TYR A 265 -8.51 16.02 -14.69
N ASP A 266 -8.77 16.56 -13.51
CA ASP A 266 -8.92 15.82 -12.25
C ASP A 266 -7.72 14.89 -11.99
N VAL A 267 -6.52 15.47 -12.04
CA VAL A 267 -5.26 14.77 -11.77
C VAL A 267 -4.50 15.46 -10.64
N GLN A 268 -3.67 14.70 -9.91
CA GLN A 268 -2.89 15.22 -8.79
C GLN A 268 -1.69 16.03 -9.26
N VAL A 269 -1.31 17.05 -8.47
CA VAL A 269 -0.02 17.74 -8.57
C VAL A 269 0.82 17.43 -7.35
N ALA A 270 2.08 17.04 -7.57
CA ALA A 270 3.09 16.96 -6.53
C ALA A 270 4.19 18.00 -6.78
N ILE A 271 4.79 18.51 -5.71
CA ILE A 271 5.83 19.55 -5.82
C ILE A 271 7.01 19.27 -4.89
N HIS A 272 8.20 19.34 -5.45
CA HIS A 272 9.43 19.66 -4.75
C HIS A 272 9.58 21.18 -4.84
N THR A 273 9.45 21.89 -3.71
CA THR A 273 9.48 23.36 -3.71
C THR A 273 10.89 23.91 -3.87
N ASP A 274 11.00 25.20 -4.05
CA ASP A 274 12.22 25.94 -4.39
C ASP A 274 13.15 26.07 -3.17
N THR A 275 14.09 25.15 -3.00
CA THR A 275 15.05 25.14 -1.87
C THR A 275 15.90 26.39 -1.81
N LEU A 276 16.34 26.86 -2.99
CA LEU A 276 17.21 28.04 -3.12
C LEU A 276 16.46 29.37 -3.04
N ASN A 277 15.14 29.36 -2.94
CA ASN A 277 14.29 30.56 -2.94
C ASN A 277 14.52 31.46 -4.18
N GLU A 278 14.83 30.87 -5.34
CA GLU A 278 15.12 31.59 -6.58
C GLU A 278 13.89 32.34 -7.12
N SER A 279 12.70 31.78 -6.93
CA SER A 279 11.42 32.30 -7.40
C SER A 279 10.59 32.97 -6.32
N GLY A 280 11.14 33.10 -5.13
CA GLY A 280 10.51 33.66 -3.94
C GLY A 280 10.56 32.71 -2.76
N PHE A 281 10.13 33.19 -1.60
CA PHE A 281 10.08 32.39 -0.35
C PHE A 281 8.83 31.51 -0.29
N VAL A 282 8.72 30.71 0.76
CA VAL A 282 7.61 29.75 0.96
C VAL A 282 6.24 30.40 0.81
N GLU A 283 6.06 31.64 1.27
CA GLU A 283 4.81 32.38 1.18
C GLU A 283 4.41 32.66 -0.30
N THR A 284 5.39 32.88 -1.18
CA THR A 284 5.16 33.08 -2.60
C THR A 284 4.62 31.81 -3.26
N THR A 285 5.21 30.67 -2.94
CA THR A 285 4.77 29.34 -3.41
C THR A 285 3.38 28.99 -2.86
N LEU A 286 3.15 29.16 -1.56
CA LEU A 286 1.84 28.93 -0.93
C LEU A 286 0.75 29.84 -1.54
N GLY A 287 1.08 31.10 -1.83
CA GLY A 287 0.19 32.03 -2.53
C GLY A 287 -0.17 31.57 -3.94
N ALA A 288 0.76 30.93 -4.67
CA ALA A 288 0.52 30.38 -6.00
C ALA A 288 -0.43 29.17 -6.01
N PHE A 289 -0.57 28.44 -4.91
CA PHE A 289 -1.53 27.35 -4.79
C PHE A 289 -2.99 27.82 -4.89
N LYS A 290 -3.28 29.05 -4.45
CA LYS A 290 -4.62 29.65 -4.50
C LYS A 290 -5.71 28.77 -3.88
N GLY A 291 -5.37 28.04 -2.81
CA GLY A 291 -6.28 27.13 -2.11
C GLY A 291 -6.58 25.80 -2.81
N ARG A 292 -5.94 25.51 -3.95
CA ARG A 292 -6.07 24.23 -4.66
C ARG A 292 -5.27 23.14 -3.98
N THR A 293 -5.74 21.91 -4.08
CA THR A 293 -5.08 20.75 -3.48
C THR A 293 -3.76 20.44 -4.16
N ILE A 294 -2.73 20.24 -3.34
CA ILE A 294 -1.38 19.91 -3.82
C ILE A 294 -0.67 19.01 -2.81
N HIS A 295 0.14 18.08 -3.32
CA HIS A 295 1.01 17.23 -2.51
C HIS A 295 2.42 17.84 -2.44
N THR A 296 2.83 18.29 -1.27
CA THR A 296 4.19 18.81 -1.05
C THR A 296 5.09 17.68 -0.54
N TYR A 297 6.16 17.41 -1.28
CA TYR A 297 7.14 16.40 -0.94
C TYR A 297 8.09 16.92 0.14
N HIS A 298 8.63 16.00 0.97
CA HIS A 298 9.61 16.28 2.03
C HIS A 298 9.35 17.62 2.75
N THR A 299 8.11 17.80 3.18
CA THR A 299 7.64 19.06 3.80
C THR A 299 8.30 19.32 5.18
N GLU A 300 9.01 18.35 5.72
CA GLU A 300 9.92 18.53 6.86
C GLU A 300 11.26 19.18 6.48
N GLY A 301 11.59 19.26 5.20
CA GLY A 301 12.78 19.92 4.67
C GLY A 301 14.00 19.00 4.46
N ALA A 302 13.99 17.75 4.89
CA ALA A 302 15.15 16.87 4.80
C ALA A 302 15.52 16.46 3.36
N GLY A 303 14.56 16.47 2.45
CA GLY A 303 14.77 16.12 1.03
C GLY A 303 14.83 17.33 0.09
N GLY A 304 14.93 18.54 0.63
CA GLY A 304 14.84 19.79 -0.10
C GLY A 304 13.50 20.51 0.09
N GLY A 305 13.37 21.69 -0.49
CA GLY A 305 12.22 22.57 -0.36
C GLY A 305 12.60 23.86 0.37
N HIS A 306 11.73 24.87 0.33
CA HIS A 306 12.02 26.19 0.86
C HIS A 306 12.75 26.16 2.21
N ALA A 307 13.98 26.56 2.23
CA ALA A 307 14.76 26.69 3.46
C ALA A 307 14.55 28.09 4.08
N PRO A 308 14.44 28.20 5.43
CA PRO A 308 14.45 27.10 6.41
C PRO A 308 13.07 26.63 6.82
N ASP A 309 11.98 27.02 6.16
CA ASP A 309 10.65 27.02 6.74
C ASP A 309 9.52 26.38 5.89
N ILE A 310 9.88 25.48 4.98
CA ILE A 310 8.91 24.69 4.19
C ILE A 310 7.83 24.02 5.06
N ILE A 311 8.17 23.68 6.30
CA ILE A 311 7.24 23.07 7.28
C ILE A 311 5.97 23.91 7.49
N LYS A 312 6.00 25.21 7.21
CA LYS A 312 4.79 26.07 7.25
C LYS A 312 3.66 25.55 6.36
N ALA A 313 4.00 24.84 5.28
CA ALA A 313 3.02 24.26 4.36
C ALA A 313 2.07 23.27 5.04
N CYS A 314 2.50 22.59 6.10
CA CYS A 314 1.68 21.68 6.89
C CYS A 314 0.47 22.36 7.58
N GLY A 315 0.50 23.69 7.72
CA GLY A 315 -0.60 24.47 8.31
C GLY A 315 -1.76 24.78 7.36
N PHE A 316 -1.70 24.37 6.09
CA PHE A 316 -2.68 24.68 5.08
C PHE A 316 -3.57 23.48 4.76
N ALA A 317 -4.88 23.62 4.88
CA ALA A 317 -5.85 22.54 4.72
C ALA A 317 -5.91 21.94 3.30
N ASN A 318 -5.45 22.66 2.30
CA ASN A 318 -5.36 22.23 0.90
C ASN A 318 -4.03 21.56 0.55
N VAL A 319 -3.09 21.48 1.48
CA VAL A 319 -1.79 20.85 1.29
C VAL A 319 -1.81 19.45 1.89
N LEU A 320 -1.43 18.44 1.11
CA LEU A 320 -1.10 17.11 1.58
C LEU A 320 0.43 17.06 1.79
N PRO A 321 0.92 17.23 3.02
CA PRO A 321 2.35 17.16 3.26
C PRO A 321 2.80 15.70 3.37
N SER A 322 3.97 15.40 2.82
CA SER A 322 4.61 14.10 3.03
C SER A 322 6.07 14.28 3.44
N SER A 323 6.54 13.32 4.24
CA SER A 323 7.94 13.17 4.53
C SER A 323 8.59 12.30 3.45
N THR A 324 9.70 12.77 2.92
CA THR A 324 10.62 11.90 2.21
C THR A 324 11.82 11.74 3.10
N ASN A 325 11.99 10.56 3.60
CA ASN A 325 13.05 10.31 4.50
C ASN A 325 14.08 9.34 3.89
N PRO A 326 14.88 9.79 2.94
CA PRO A 326 15.99 9.02 2.44
C PRO A 326 16.98 8.70 3.57
N THR A 327 16.97 9.54 4.60
CA THR A 327 17.89 9.44 5.72
C THR A 327 17.30 8.77 6.95
N ARG A 328 16.01 8.54 7.03
CA ARG A 328 15.25 8.00 8.15
C ARG A 328 15.38 8.80 9.46
N PRO A 329 14.30 8.95 10.28
CA PRO A 329 14.36 9.66 11.55
C PRO A 329 15.36 9.08 12.55
N PHE A 330 15.63 7.78 12.44
CA PHE A 330 16.59 7.06 13.27
C PHE A 330 17.79 6.58 12.45
N THR A 331 18.21 7.38 11.51
CA THR A 331 19.34 7.03 10.68
C THR A 331 20.60 6.89 11.53
N ARG A 332 21.39 5.89 11.21
CA ARG A 332 22.75 5.73 11.75
C ARG A 332 23.78 6.40 10.85
N ASN A 333 23.33 7.04 9.79
CA ASN A 333 24.20 7.73 8.87
C ASN A 333 24.84 8.92 9.57
N THR A 334 26.07 9.16 9.22
CA THR A 334 26.82 10.33 9.68
C THR A 334 26.36 11.59 8.94
N ILE A 335 26.72 12.77 9.45
CA ILE A 335 26.50 14.03 8.74
C ILE A 335 27.17 13.99 7.36
N ASP A 336 28.37 13.43 7.28
CA ASP A 336 29.12 13.31 6.01
C ASP A 336 28.35 12.49 4.97
N GLU A 337 27.71 11.38 5.37
CA GLU A 337 26.88 10.58 4.47
C GLU A 337 25.63 11.35 4.01
N HIS A 338 25.06 12.20 4.87
CA HIS A 338 23.95 13.09 4.49
C HIS A 338 24.39 14.14 3.49
N LEU A 339 25.56 14.74 3.69
CA LEU A 339 26.15 15.72 2.77
C LEU A 339 26.41 15.07 1.41
N ASP A 340 27.04 13.90 1.38
CA ASP A 340 27.30 13.14 0.14
C ASP A 340 25.99 12.86 -0.61
N MET A 341 24.93 12.50 0.10
CA MET A 341 23.64 12.23 -0.51
C MET A 341 23.00 13.50 -1.09
N LEU A 342 23.04 14.61 -0.36
CA LEU A 342 22.55 15.91 -0.85
C LEU A 342 23.33 16.34 -2.10
N MET A 343 24.64 16.21 -2.08
CA MET A 343 25.49 16.52 -3.23
C MET A 343 25.16 15.69 -4.46
N VAL A 344 24.94 14.37 -4.27
CA VAL A 344 24.57 13.48 -5.37
C VAL A 344 23.17 13.81 -5.91
N CYS A 345 22.20 14.00 -5.03
CA CYS A 345 20.80 14.28 -5.45
C CYS A 345 20.64 15.60 -6.16
N HIS A 346 21.45 16.59 -5.82
CA HIS A 346 21.41 17.95 -6.43
C HIS A 346 22.48 18.16 -7.50
N HIS A 347 23.18 17.09 -7.92
CA HIS A 347 24.25 17.17 -8.92
C HIS A 347 25.37 18.18 -8.59
N LEU A 348 25.66 18.34 -7.30
CA LEU A 348 26.68 19.25 -6.81
C LEU A 348 28.09 18.65 -7.01
N ASP A 349 29.07 19.50 -7.20
CA ASP A 349 30.45 19.10 -7.42
C ASP A 349 31.27 19.31 -6.13
N PRO A 350 31.83 18.25 -5.50
CA PRO A 350 32.62 18.38 -4.27
C PRO A 350 33.92 19.17 -4.44
N SER A 351 34.32 19.44 -5.68
CA SER A 351 35.47 20.30 -5.96
C SER A 351 35.15 21.80 -6.01
N ILE A 352 33.86 22.15 -5.97
CA ILE A 352 33.38 23.53 -5.98
C ILE A 352 32.97 23.92 -4.57
N ALA A 353 33.64 24.95 -4.01
CA ALA A 353 33.41 25.39 -2.64
C ALA A 353 31.99 25.89 -2.35
N GLU A 354 31.36 26.51 -3.34
CA GLU A 354 29.99 27.00 -3.25
C GLU A 354 28.98 25.87 -3.20
N ASP A 355 29.21 24.78 -3.93
CA ASP A 355 28.36 23.60 -3.91
C ASP A 355 28.45 22.88 -2.56
N VAL A 356 29.67 22.76 -2.02
CA VAL A 356 29.89 22.19 -0.68
C VAL A 356 29.20 23.06 0.38
N ALA A 357 29.38 24.37 0.34
CA ALA A 357 28.75 25.28 1.30
C ALA A 357 27.22 25.24 1.22
N PHE A 358 26.66 25.02 0.02
CA PHE A 358 25.23 24.84 -0.15
C PHE A 358 24.74 23.54 0.54
N ALA A 359 25.44 22.43 0.36
CA ALA A 359 25.07 21.16 0.97
C ALA A 359 25.20 21.20 2.50
N GLU A 360 26.11 22.02 3.03
CA GLU A 360 26.34 22.19 4.48
C GLU A 360 25.36 23.16 5.15
N SER A 361 24.65 24.00 4.40
CA SER A 361 23.75 25.04 4.93
C SER A 361 22.34 24.52 5.20
#